data_057508649d733d225c5e22455a062a73
#
_entry.id   057508649d733d225c5e22455a062a73
#
_cell.length_a   1.000
_cell.length_b   1.000
_cell.length_c   1.000
_cell.angle_alpha   90.00
_cell.angle_beta   90.00
_cell.angle_gamma   90.00
#
_symmetry.space_group_name_H-M   'P 1'
#
loop_
_entity.id
_entity.type
_entity.pdbx_description
1 polymer ?
#
loop_
_entity_poly.entity_id
_entity_poly.type
_entity_poly.pdbx_seq_one_letter_code
_entity_poly.pdbx_strand_id
1 'polypeptide(L)'
;IKNGASLLTDFFHLGGAEQEKVWNDAKGIFEYTQGDNSLLMLLYGVATVFIIFAFVCLWVVSVESAYRAQCLHDAGKKVPGFTDDIKSLFDKNLHMFLLPLPVLGIVVFTILPLVFMICMAFTNYSKLDSHTVLFNWVGLKNFAKILNFNDAVGSTFWSVLGWTLVWAVAATFTN
;
A
#
# COMPACT_ATOMS: atom_id res chain seq x y z
N ILE A 1 10.46 -0.77 -18.86
CA ILE A 1 10.32 -1.06 -17.42
C ILE A 1 10.62 0.26 -16.73
N LYS A 2 9.61 0.87 -16.07
CA LYS A 2 9.83 2.08 -15.27
C LYS A 2 10.73 1.74 -14.07
N ASN A 3 11.69 2.59 -13.78
CA ASN A 3 12.58 2.41 -12.62
C ASN A 3 11.79 2.62 -11.33
N GLY A 4 12.14 1.94 -10.23
CA GLY A 4 11.43 2.07 -8.95
C GLY A 4 11.33 3.50 -8.41
N ALA A 5 12.31 4.36 -8.72
CA ALA A 5 12.26 5.79 -8.39
C ALA A 5 11.16 6.54 -9.16
N SER A 6 10.90 6.19 -10.43
CA SER A 6 9.80 6.79 -11.20
C SER A 6 8.43 6.36 -10.70
N LEU A 7 8.29 5.15 -10.14
CA LEU A 7 7.05 4.69 -9.54
C LEU A 7 6.66 5.48 -8.29
N LEU A 8 7.65 5.88 -7.48
CA LEU A 8 7.40 6.74 -6.32
C LEU A 8 7.08 8.18 -6.73
N THR A 9 7.76 8.75 -7.73
CA THR A 9 7.44 10.08 -8.24
C THR A 9 6.04 10.12 -8.86
N ASP A 10 5.69 9.10 -9.63
CA ASP A 10 4.36 8.95 -10.21
C ASP A 10 3.27 8.83 -9.11
N PHE A 11 3.57 8.14 -8.01
CA PHE A 11 2.66 8.02 -6.86
C PHE A 11 2.34 9.39 -6.21
N PHE A 12 3.33 10.26 -6.09
CA PHE A 12 3.11 11.61 -5.54
C PHE A 12 2.45 12.56 -6.53
N HIS A 13 2.59 12.31 -7.85
CA HIS A 13 2.06 13.15 -8.94
C HIS A 13 0.99 12.38 -9.73
N LEU A 14 -0.11 12.00 -9.07
CA LEU A 14 -1.22 11.33 -9.75
C LEU A 14 -1.87 12.24 -10.80
N GLY A 15 -2.20 11.66 -11.97
CA GLY A 15 -3.00 12.31 -12.99
C GLY A 15 -2.29 13.47 -13.71
N GLY A 16 -0.96 13.38 -13.84
CA GLY A 16 -0.15 14.44 -14.46
C GLY A 16 -0.33 14.60 -15.97
N ALA A 17 -0.61 13.52 -16.69
CA ALA A 17 -0.73 13.54 -18.15
C ALA A 17 -2.09 13.03 -18.62
N GLU A 18 -2.86 13.91 -19.26
CA GLU A 18 -4.08 13.55 -19.95
C GLU A 18 -3.79 12.88 -21.30
N GLN A 19 -4.73 12.10 -21.80
CA GLN A 19 -4.67 11.57 -23.16
C GLN A 19 -4.89 12.71 -24.15
N GLU A 20 -3.86 13.07 -24.90
CA GLU A 20 -3.97 14.06 -25.96
C GLU A 20 -4.08 13.39 -27.32
N LYS A 21 -4.91 13.97 -28.19
CA LYS A 21 -5.06 13.55 -29.58
C LYS A 21 -4.03 14.31 -30.41
N VAL A 22 -2.98 13.61 -30.82
CA VAL A 22 -1.87 14.17 -31.62
C VAL A 22 -1.96 13.68 -33.05
N TRP A 23 -1.77 14.58 -34.02
CA TRP A 23 -1.68 14.21 -35.43
C TRP A 23 -0.32 13.59 -35.73
N ASN A 24 -0.30 12.38 -36.28
CA ASN A 24 0.91 11.71 -36.71
C ASN A 24 1.11 11.90 -38.21
N ASP A 25 2.01 12.82 -38.58
CA ASP A 25 2.28 13.16 -39.98
C ASP A 25 2.82 11.97 -40.80
N ALA A 26 3.54 11.04 -40.16
CA ALA A 26 4.09 9.87 -40.83
C ALA A 26 3.05 8.83 -41.22
N LYS A 27 1.92 8.77 -40.49
CA LYS A 27 0.84 7.81 -40.70
C LYS A 27 -0.42 8.45 -41.27
N GLY A 28 -0.53 9.77 -41.26
CA GLY A 28 -1.71 10.53 -41.72
C GLY A 28 -2.97 10.27 -40.87
N ILE A 29 -2.81 9.91 -39.61
CA ILE A 29 -3.90 9.60 -38.68
C ILE A 29 -3.72 10.33 -37.35
N PHE A 30 -4.82 10.53 -36.63
CA PHE A 30 -4.75 10.97 -35.25
C PHE A 30 -4.41 9.78 -34.33
N GLU A 31 -3.35 9.89 -33.58
CA GLU A 31 -3.00 8.96 -32.52
C GLU A 31 -3.28 9.59 -31.14
N TYR A 32 -3.70 8.75 -30.19
CA TYR A 32 -3.84 9.19 -28.81
C TYR A 32 -2.53 8.92 -28.08
N THR A 33 -2.00 9.92 -27.44
CA THR A 33 -0.88 9.71 -26.50
C THR A 33 -1.34 8.83 -25.34
N GLN A 34 -0.46 7.97 -24.85
CA GLN A 34 -0.76 7.22 -23.64
C GLN A 34 -0.82 8.19 -22.46
N GLY A 35 -2.04 8.48 -21.98
CA GLY A 35 -2.24 9.22 -20.75
C GLY A 35 -1.91 8.38 -19.52
N ASP A 36 -1.80 9.04 -18.39
CA ASP A 36 -1.58 8.38 -17.10
C ASP A 36 -2.83 7.64 -16.67
N ASN A 37 -2.60 6.50 -16.00
CA ASN A 37 -3.65 5.79 -15.30
C ASN A 37 -3.38 5.91 -13.79
N SER A 38 -4.05 6.86 -13.15
CA SER A 38 -3.86 7.17 -11.73
C SER A 38 -4.13 5.96 -10.82
N LEU A 39 -5.05 5.06 -11.22
CA LEU A 39 -5.32 3.84 -10.46
C LEU A 39 -4.10 2.91 -10.43
N LEU A 40 -3.47 2.69 -11.59
CA LEU A 40 -2.26 1.86 -11.68
C LEU A 40 -1.07 2.54 -11.01
N MET A 41 -0.93 3.88 -11.16
CA MET A 41 0.12 4.64 -10.49
C MET A 41 -0.01 4.52 -8.96
N LEU A 42 -1.21 4.67 -8.43
CA LEU A 42 -1.49 4.50 -7.00
C LEU A 42 -1.20 3.06 -6.53
N LEU A 43 -1.68 2.05 -7.28
CA LEU A 43 -1.47 0.65 -6.93
C LEU A 43 0.02 0.28 -6.89
N TYR A 44 0.75 0.62 -7.95
CA TYR A 44 2.19 0.35 -8.01
C TYR A 44 2.97 1.18 -6.99
N GLY A 45 2.56 2.41 -6.72
CA GLY A 45 3.16 3.26 -5.70
C GLY A 45 3.02 2.65 -4.31
N VAL A 46 1.81 2.25 -3.91
CA VAL A 46 1.57 1.58 -2.62
C VAL A 46 2.36 0.27 -2.54
N ALA A 47 2.34 -0.56 -3.57
CA ALA A 47 3.12 -1.80 -3.60
C ALA A 47 4.64 -1.53 -3.45
N THR A 48 5.15 -0.50 -4.13
CA THR A 48 6.56 -0.09 -4.03
C THR A 48 6.94 0.34 -2.62
N VAL A 49 6.09 1.13 -1.95
CA VAL A 49 6.29 1.53 -0.55
C VAL A 49 6.36 0.30 0.37
N PHE A 50 5.48 -0.68 0.18
CA PHE A 50 5.51 -1.93 0.95
C PHE A 50 6.78 -2.74 0.70
N ILE A 51 7.24 -2.83 -0.55
CA ILE A 51 8.50 -3.52 -0.90
C ILE A 51 9.70 -2.83 -0.24
N ILE A 52 9.76 -1.50 -0.29
CA ILE A 52 10.82 -0.73 0.36
C ILE A 52 10.77 -0.94 1.88
N PHE A 53 9.59 -0.90 2.49
CA PHE A 53 9.44 -1.14 3.91
C PHE A 53 9.92 -2.54 4.31
N ALA A 54 9.50 -3.56 3.57
CA ALA A 54 9.95 -4.95 3.80
C ALA A 54 11.47 -5.08 3.64
N PHE A 55 12.04 -4.44 2.62
CA PHE A 55 13.50 -4.42 2.41
C PHE A 55 14.24 -3.79 3.59
N VAL A 56 13.76 -2.63 4.07
CA VAL A 56 14.36 -1.95 5.22
C VAL A 56 14.27 -2.82 6.48
N CYS A 57 13.12 -3.46 6.74
CA CYS A 57 12.97 -4.38 7.87
C CYS A 57 13.96 -5.55 7.79
N LEU A 58 14.06 -6.20 6.63
CA LEU A 58 15.02 -7.29 6.41
C LEU A 58 16.46 -6.81 6.56
N TRP A 59 16.77 -5.62 6.06
CA TRP A 59 18.09 -5.02 6.19
C TRP A 59 18.46 -4.78 7.65
N VAL A 60 17.55 -4.20 8.45
CA VAL A 60 17.76 -3.97 9.89
C VAL A 60 18.00 -5.28 10.63
N VAL A 61 17.19 -6.31 10.38
CA VAL A 61 17.36 -7.64 10.98
C VAL A 61 18.70 -8.25 10.59
N SER A 62 19.11 -8.11 9.33
CA SER A 62 20.40 -8.61 8.84
C SER A 62 21.58 -7.91 9.51
N VAL A 63 21.52 -6.59 9.66
CA VAL A 63 22.58 -5.80 10.34
C VAL A 63 22.66 -6.19 11.83
N GLU A 64 21.51 -6.32 12.51
CA GLU A 64 21.47 -6.74 13.91
C GLU A 64 22.07 -8.15 14.10
N SER A 65 21.75 -9.08 13.22
CA SER A 65 22.28 -10.43 13.22
C SER A 65 23.80 -10.43 13.02
N ALA A 66 24.30 -9.65 12.08
CA ALA A 66 25.73 -9.52 11.82
C ALA A 66 26.47 -8.90 13.02
N TYR A 67 25.90 -7.87 13.64
CA TYR A 67 26.44 -7.25 14.84
C TYR A 67 26.52 -8.24 16.02
N ARG A 68 25.47 -9.02 16.25
CA ARG A 68 25.47 -10.08 17.30
C ARG A 68 26.54 -11.13 17.02
N ALA A 69 26.72 -11.56 15.78
CA ALA A 69 27.73 -12.52 15.39
C ALA A 69 29.15 -11.97 15.66
N GLN A 70 29.40 -10.69 15.37
CA GLN A 70 30.66 -10.02 15.66
C GLN A 70 30.94 -9.93 17.17
N CYS A 71 29.96 -9.56 17.98
CA CYS A 71 30.11 -9.51 19.44
C CYS A 71 30.44 -10.89 20.03
N LEU A 72 29.85 -11.98 19.49
CA LEU A 72 30.17 -13.34 19.90
C LEU A 72 31.63 -13.74 19.54
N HIS A 73 32.05 -13.35 18.34
CA HIS A 73 33.42 -13.58 17.86
C HIS A 73 34.45 -12.87 18.76
N ASP A 74 34.21 -11.59 19.06
CA ASP A 74 35.10 -10.76 19.89
C ASP A 74 35.15 -11.27 21.35
N ALA A 75 34.06 -11.88 21.82
CA ALA A 75 34.01 -12.54 23.12
C ALA A 75 34.70 -13.94 23.16
N GLY A 76 35.32 -14.37 22.05
CA GLY A 76 35.97 -15.69 21.92
C GLY A 76 35.01 -16.88 21.93
N LYS A 77 33.70 -16.61 21.71
CA LYS A 77 32.69 -17.68 21.62
C LYS A 77 32.56 -18.20 20.18
N LYS A 78 32.21 -19.46 20.05
CA LYS A 78 31.98 -20.05 18.73
C LYS A 78 30.78 -19.38 18.06
N VAL A 79 30.97 -18.76 16.89
CA VAL A 79 29.90 -18.25 16.07
C VAL A 79 29.22 -19.42 15.38
N PRO A 80 27.87 -19.53 15.42
CA PRO A 80 27.14 -20.56 14.71
C PRO A 80 27.44 -20.52 13.21
N GLY A 81 27.62 -21.69 12.61
CA GLY A 81 27.79 -21.81 11.18
C GLY A 81 26.43 -21.82 10.46
N PHE A 82 26.44 -21.58 9.14
CA PHE A 82 25.21 -21.61 8.32
C PHE A 82 24.37 -22.89 8.48
N THR A 83 25.06 -24.05 8.61
CA THR A 83 24.40 -25.34 8.85
C THR A 83 23.79 -25.45 10.25
N ASP A 84 24.39 -24.81 11.24
CA ASP A 84 23.90 -24.83 12.63
C ASP A 84 22.68 -23.89 12.74
N ASP A 85 22.70 -22.76 12.02
CA ASP A 85 21.58 -21.83 11.93
C ASP A 85 20.36 -22.47 11.24
N ILE A 86 20.55 -23.16 10.11
CA ILE A 86 19.47 -23.89 9.44
C ILE A 86 18.90 -24.99 10.35
N LYS A 87 19.74 -25.79 11.02
CA LYS A 87 19.24 -26.80 11.96
C LYS A 87 18.48 -26.17 13.12
N SER A 88 18.95 -25.05 13.67
CA SER A 88 18.28 -24.34 14.75
C SER A 88 16.92 -23.76 14.33
N LEU A 89 16.77 -23.37 13.07
CA LEU A 89 15.50 -22.91 12.49
C LEU A 89 14.45 -24.04 12.46
N PHE A 90 14.87 -25.27 12.11
CA PHE A 90 13.94 -26.41 12.02
C PHE A 90 13.69 -27.10 13.37
N ASP A 91 14.60 -27.01 14.33
CA ASP A 91 14.51 -27.71 15.61
C ASP A 91 13.99 -26.78 16.72
N LYS A 92 14.70 -25.70 17.02
CA LYS A 92 14.37 -24.81 18.14
C LYS A 92 13.51 -23.60 17.77
N ASN A 93 13.63 -23.10 16.54
CA ASN A 93 13.03 -21.87 16.06
C ASN A 93 12.05 -22.10 14.89
N LEU A 94 11.37 -23.23 14.86
CA LEU A 94 10.39 -23.59 13.83
C LEU A 94 9.31 -22.49 13.66
N HIS A 95 8.95 -21.82 14.76
CA HIS A 95 8.04 -20.71 14.73
C HIS A 95 8.53 -19.52 13.89
N MET A 96 9.86 -19.27 13.86
CA MET A 96 10.46 -18.22 13.02
C MET A 96 10.38 -18.53 11.52
N PHE A 97 10.26 -19.81 11.16
CA PHE A 97 10.07 -20.25 9.79
C PHE A 97 8.59 -20.26 9.38
N LEU A 98 7.71 -20.73 10.27
CA LEU A 98 6.28 -20.87 9.97
C LEU A 98 5.50 -19.55 10.07
N LEU A 99 5.89 -18.65 10.97
CA LEU A 99 5.17 -17.41 11.23
C LEU A 99 5.24 -16.37 10.07
N PRO A 100 6.36 -16.22 9.34
CA PRO A 100 6.42 -15.27 8.22
C PRO A 100 5.40 -15.54 7.12
N LEU A 101 5.01 -16.78 6.85
CA LEU A 101 4.06 -17.11 5.78
C LEU A 101 2.64 -16.57 6.04
N PRO A 102 2.01 -16.81 7.21
CA PRO A 102 0.74 -16.18 7.56
C PRO A 102 0.84 -14.65 7.66
N VAL A 103 1.94 -14.12 8.22
CA VAL A 103 2.14 -12.66 8.32
C VAL A 103 2.21 -12.04 6.93
N LEU A 104 2.95 -12.64 6.00
CA LEU A 104 3.01 -12.19 4.61
C LEU A 104 1.63 -12.25 3.96
N GLY A 105 0.85 -13.30 4.22
CA GLY A 105 -0.54 -13.40 3.76
C GLY A 105 -1.40 -12.25 4.27
N ILE A 106 -1.32 -11.91 5.55
CA ILE A 106 -2.05 -10.77 6.14
C ILE A 106 -1.59 -9.45 5.51
N VAL A 107 -0.30 -9.25 5.33
CA VAL A 107 0.25 -8.03 4.72
C VAL A 107 -0.26 -7.86 3.29
N VAL A 108 -0.18 -8.90 2.46
CA VAL A 108 -0.53 -8.82 1.03
C VAL A 108 -2.04 -8.76 0.82
N PHE A 109 -2.83 -9.55 1.55
CA PHE A 109 -4.27 -9.68 1.29
C PHE A 109 -5.15 -8.80 2.17
N THR A 110 -4.64 -8.29 3.29
CA THR A 110 -5.42 -7.46 4.21
C THR A 110 -4.86 -6.04 4.30
N ILE A 111 -3.58 -5.89 4.65
CA ILE A 111 -3.00 -4.57 4.93
C ILE A 111 -2.82 -3.77 3.63
N LEU A 112 -2.27 -4.38 2.57
CA LEU A 112 -2.02 -3.67 1.31
C LEU A 112 -3.32 -3.13 0.68
N PRO A 113 -4.41 -3.93 0.51
CA PRO A 113 -5.69 -3.40 0.04
C PRO A 113 -6.29 -2.35 0.97
N LEU A 114 -6.15 -2.50 2.30
CA LEU A 114 -6.63 -1.51 3.26
C LEU A 114 -5.93 -0.16 3.07
N VAL A 115 -4.59 -0.16 2.98
CA VAL A 115 -3.81 1.06 2.74
C VAL A 115 -4.15 1.68 1.38
N PHE A 116 -4.34 0.85 0.35
CA PHE A 116 -4.78 1.32 -0.96
C PHE A 116 -6.13 2.05 -0.87
N MET A 117 -7.12 1.47 -0.17
CA MET A 117 -8.43 2.12 0.02
C MET A 117 -8.34 3.41 0.84
N ILE A 118 -7.46 3.46 1.85
CA ILE A 118 -7.18 4.68 2.60
C ILE A 118 -6.59 5.75 1.67
N CYS A 119 -5.62 5.40 0.83
CA CYS A 119 -5.06 6.34 -0.15
C CYS A 119 -6.13 6.84 -1.12
N MET A 120 -7.01 5.98 -1.61
CA MET A 120 -8.13 6.37 -2.48
C MET A 120 -9.04 7.42 -1.83
N ALA A 121 -9.26 7.37 -0.51
CA ALA A 121 -10.08 8.36 0.21
C ALA A 121 -9.51 9.78 0.15
N PHE A 122 -8.21 9.95 -0.11
CA PHE A 122 -7.55 11.24 -0.29
C PHE A 122 -7.50 11.72 -1.74
N THR A 123 -8.10 10.99 -2.69
CA THR A 123 -8.17 11.35 -4.11
C THR A 123 -9.55 11.85 -4.51
N ASN A 124 -9.65 12.50 -5.67
CA ASN A 124 -10.94 12.91 -6.26
C ASN A 124 -11.56 11.83 -7.16
N TYR A 125 -11.23 10.53 -6.90
CA TYR A 125 -11.84 9.44 -7.64
C TYR A 125 -13.37 9.52 -7.60
N SER A 126 -14.01 9.58 -8.76
CA SER A 126 -15.48 9.64 -8.88
C SER A 126 -15.94 8.97 -10.18
N LYS A 127 -16.93 8.11 -10.07
CA LYS A 127 -17.62 7.56 -11.24
C LYS A 127 -18.56 8.56 -11.89
N LEU A 128 -19.14 9.47 -11.11
CA LEU A 128 -20.11 10.45 -11.58
C LEU A 128 -19.44 11.53 -12.42
N ASP A 129 -18.23 11.95 -12.03
CA ASP A 129 -17.50 13.05 -12.66
C ASP A 129 -16.48 12.55 -13.70
N SER A 130 -16.57 11.28 -14.13
CA SER A 130 -15.63 10.64 -15.08
C SER A 130 -14.17 10.59 -14.62
N HIS A 131 -13.90 10.81 -13.33
CA HIS A 131 -12.57 10.72 -12.73
C HIS A 131 -12.23 9.27 -12.28
N THR A 132 -12.49 8.29 -13.14
CA THR A 132 -12.23 6.88 -12.83
C THR A 132 -10.84 6.41 -13.22
N VAL A 133 -10.27 7.00 -14.27
CA VAL A 133 -8.96 6.64 -14.81
C VAL A 133 -7.92 7.68 -14.43
N LEU A 134 -8.28 8.94 -14.55
CA LEU A 134 -7.44 10.09 -14.24
C LEU A 134 -8.01 10.82 -13.01
N PHE A 135 -7.31 10.75 -11.90
CA PHE A 135 -7.66 11.41 -10.64
C PHE A 135 -6.39 11.88 -9.92
N ASN A 136 -6.57 12.89 -9.07
CA ASN A 136 -5.48 13.57 -8.37
C ASN A 136 -5.65 13.50 -6.85
N TRP A 137 -4.59 13.80 -6.13
CA TRP A 137 -4.65 13.99 -4.70
C TRP A 137 -5.44 15.27 -4.34
N VAL A 138 -6.46 15.12 -3.50
CA VAL A 138 -7.26 16.24 -2.96
C VAL A 138 -7.10 16.44 -1.47
N GLY A 139 -6.30 15.60 -0.83
CA GLY A 139 -6.06 15.65 0.60
C GLY A 139 -7.34 15.46 1.41
N LEU A 140 -7.58 16.32 2.37
CA LEU A 140 -8.70 16.22 3.32
C LEU A 140 -10.04 16.77 2.82
N LYS A 141 -10.16 17.19 1.56
CA LYS A 141 -11.41 17.79 1.02
C LYS A 141 -12.60 16.83 1.13
N ASN A 142 -12.39 15.53 0.90
CA ASN A 142 -13.46 14.53 1.03
C ASN A 142 -13.95 14.41 2.47
N PHE A 143 -13.05 14.47 3.42
CA PHE A 143 -13.40 14.42 4.85
C PHE A 143 -14.16 15.69 5.28
N ALA A 144 -13.80 16.84 4.76
CA ALA A 144 -14.55 18.08 5.01
C ALA A 144 -16.01 17.99 4.51
N LYS A 145 -16.25 17.34 3.35
CA LYS A 145 -17.62 17.08 2.86
C LYS A 145 -18.40 16.14 3.78
N ILE A 146 -17.74 15.09 4.30
CA ILE A 146 -18.36 14.13 5.22
C ILE A 146 -18.72 14.79 6.56
N LEU A 147 -17.88 15.71 7.06
CA LEU A 147 -18.12 16.43 8.30
C LEU A 147 -19.21 17.52 8.17
N ASN A 148 -19.57 17.90 6.95
CA ASN A 148 -20.62 18.89 6.72
C ASN A 148 -22.01 18.20 6.72
N PHE A 149 -22.74 18.34 7.82
CA PHE A 149 -24.10 17.76 7.97
C PHE A 149 -25.14 18.34 7.01
N ASN A 150 -24.90 19.50 6.44
CA ASN A 150 -25.78 20.14 5.49
C ASN A 150 -25.61 19.62 4.05
N ASP A 151 -24.53 18.88 3.79
CA ASP A 151 -24.28 18.23 2.50
C ASP A 151 -25.00 16.86 2.47
N ALA A 152 -25.55 16.50 1.31
CA ALA A 152 -26.22 15.22 1.12
C ALA A 152 -25.31 14.04 1.45
N VAL A 153 -24.02 14.14 1.13
CA VAL A 153 -23.01 13.11 1.42
C VAL A 153 -22.80 13.00 2.94
N GLY A 154 -22.62 14.12 3.63
CA GLY A 154 -22.41 14.15 5.09
C GLY A 154 -23.61 13.60 5.84
N SER A 155 -24.82 14.07 5.55
CA SER A 155 -26.05 13.60 6.21
C SER A 155 -26.30 12.12 6.03
N THR A 156 -26.07 11.59 4.82
CA THR A 156 -26.19 10.16 4.52
C THR A 156 -25.13 9.35 5.27
N PHE A 157 -23.88 9.80 5.28
CA PHE A 157 -22.79 9.13 5.98
C PHE A 157 -23.09 8.97 7.47
N TRP A 158 -23.48 10.05 8.16
CA TRP A 158 -23.76 10.01 9.59
C TRP A 158 -24.97 9.17 9.95
N SER A 159 -26.00 9.19 9.10
CA SER A 159 -27.17 8.32 9.26
C SER A 159 -26.79 6.83 9.16
N VAL A 160 -26.04 6.45 8.13
CA VAL A 160 -25.57 5.07 7.94
C VAL A 160 -24.60 4.64 9.04
N LEU A 161 -23.68 5.50 9.44
CA LEU A 161 -22.73 5.23 10.51
C LEU A 161 -23.47 4.97 11.85
N GLY A 162 -24.44 5.83 12.19
CA GLY A 162 -25.25 5.66 13.40
C GLY A 162 -25.97 4.32 13.41
N TRP A 163 -26.61 3.96 12.29
CA TRP A 163 -27.29 2.68 12.14
C TRP A 163 -26.31 1.49 12.25
N THR A 164 -25.14 1.59 11.64
CA THR A 164 -24.10 0.55 11.70
C THR A 164 -23.61 0.33 13.13
N LEU A 165 -23.42 1.41 13.90
CA LEU A 165 -23.01 1.31 15.30
C LEU A 165 -24.09 0.64 16.17
N VAL A 166 -25.35 0.99 15.97
CA VAL A 166 -26.46 0.32 16.66
C VAL A 166 -26.46 -1.17 16.37
N TRP A 167 -26.33 -1.56 15.11
CA TRP A 167 -26.25 -2.97 14.72
C TRP A 167 -25.00 -3.66 15.27
N ALA A 168 -23.85 -3.02 15.26
CA ALA A 168 -22.61 -3.59 15.81
C ALA A 168 -22.77 -3.89 17.31
N VAL A 169 -23.33 -2.95 18.07
CA VAL A 169 -23.63 -3.15 19.50
C VAL A 169 -24.65 -4.27 19.69
N ALA A 170 -25.77 -4.23 18.98
CA ALA A 170 -26.80 -5.28 19.08
C ALA A 170 -26.20 -6.66 18.76
N ALA A 171 -25.48 -6.82 17.68
CA ALA A 171 -24.86 -8.08 17.28
C ALA A 171 -23.85 -8.59 18.31
N THR A 172 -23.08 -7.69 18.93
CA THR A 172 -22.08 -8.07 19.95
C THR A 172 -22.73 -8.58 21.23
N PHE A 173 -23.87 -7.97 21.65
CA PHE A 173 -24.58 -8.37 22.88
C PHE A 173 -25.54 -9.55 22.68
N THR A 174 -25.99 -9.82 21.46
CA THR A 174 -26.93 -10.91 21.16
C THR A 174 -26.26 -12.21 20.73
N ASN A 175 -24.96 -12.19 20.43
CA ASN A 175 -24.15 -13.35 20.00
C ASN A 175 -23.28 -13.85 21.15
#